data_b401a892e94eb8b32248b7c664f1e966
#
_entry.id   b401a892e94eb8b32248b7c664f1e966
#
_cell.length_a   1.000
_cell.length_b   1.000
_cell.length_c   1.000
_cell.angle_alpha   90.00
_cell.angle_beta   90.00
_cell.angle_gamma   90.00
#
_symmetry.space_group_name_H-M   'P 1'
#
loop_
_entity.id
_entity.type
_entity.pdbx_description
1 polymer ?
#
loop_
_entity_poly.entity_id
_entity_poly.type
_entity_poly.pdbx_seq_one_letter_code
_entity_poly.pdbx_strand_id
1 'polypeptide(L)'
;AVTKMCVFLADNYPILDRDLLVTAAIFHDIGKVTELSDFPMNDYTDEGQLLGHIFMGAELIGNKIRQISGFPPVLATELRHCILAHHGELEYGSPKKPAIAEAMALNFADNTDAKLETMTEIYDKANPTTEWLGFNRFVDSNIRQSTGSVAKRK
;
A
#
# COMPACT_ATOMS: atom_id res chain seq x y z
N ALA A 1 6.10 -1.81 6.35
CA ALA A 1 7.21 -0.92 5.96
C ALA A 1 6.71 0.42 5.38
N VAL A 2 5.51 0.50 4.75
CA VAL A 2 4.93 1.69 4.08
C VAL A 2 4.99 2.96 4.93
N THR A 3 4.52 2.91 6.19
CA THR A 3 4.53 4.08 7.09
C THR A 3 5.94 4.66 7.30
N LYS A 4 6.97 3.80 7.44
CA LYS A 4 8.36 4.27 7.59
C LYS A 4 8.86 4.96 6.32
N MET A 5 8.50 4.46 5.14
CA MET A 5 8.82 5.11 3.88
C MET A 5 8.11 6.46 3.74
N CYS A 6 6.84 6.54 4.11
CA CYS A 6 6.09 7.80 4.10
C CYS A 6 6.67 8.84 5.06
N VAL A 7 7.10 8.44 6.26
CA VAL A 7 7.83 9.33 7.17
C VAL A 7 9.12 9.85 6.52
N PHE A 8 9.92 8.95 5.95
CA PHE A 8 11.15 9.36 5.24
C PHE A 8 10.87 10.33 4.09
N LEU A 9 9.84 10.06 3.28
CA LEU A 9 9.45 10.96 2.19
C LEU A 9 9.03 12.34 2.72
N ALA A 10 8.20 12.39 3.76
CA ALA A 10 7.75 13.65 4.35
C ALA A 10 8.91 14.47 4.94
N ASP A 11 9.91 13.82 5.54
CA ASP A 11 11.08 14.48 6.11
C ASP A 11 12.02 15.04 5.01
N ASN A 12 11.97 14.52 3.79
CA ASN A 12 12.87 14.92 2.69
C ASN A 12 12.19 15.76 1.60
N TYR A 13 10.87 15.78 1.52
CA TYR A 13 10.11 16.53 0.52
C TYR A 13 9.16 17.53 1.15
N PRO A 14 9.55 18.83 1.27
CA PRO A 14 8.75 19.86 1.96
C PRO A 14 7.37 20.14 1.36
N ILE A 15 7.10 19.65 0.15
CA ILE A 15 5.77 19.75 -0.48
C ILE A 15 4.72 18.86 0.20
N LEU A 16 5.15 17.85 0.97
CA LEU A 16 4.28 16.88 1.59
C LEU A 16 3.78 17.36 2.96
N ASP A 17 2.47 17.32 3.17
CA ASP A 17 1.91 17.39 4.51
C ASP A 17 2.18 16.06 5.23
N ARG A 18 3.10 16.14 6.22
CA ARG A 18 3.55 14.97 6.98
C ARG A 18 2.43 14.27 7.73
N ASP A 19 1.56 15.04 8.36
CA ASP A 19 0.50 14.50 9.21
C ASP A 19 -0.58 13.80 8.35
N LEU A 20 -0.93 14.40 7.23
CA LEU A 20 -1.84 13.79 6.26
C LEU A 20 -1.25 12.49 5.68
N LEU A 21 0.01 12.54 5.20
CA LEU A 21 0.66 11.39 4.59
C LEU A 21 0.83 10.22 5.56
N VAL A 22 1.31 10.47 6.78
CA VAL A 22 1.51 9.43 7.80
C VAL A 22 0.18 8.83 8.25
N THR A 23 -0.84 9.67 8.43
CA THR A 23 -2.18 9.21 8.78
C THR A 23 -2.76 8.33 7.66
N ALA A 24 -2.63 8.77 6.41
CA ALA A 24 -3.06 7.98 5.26
C ALA A 24 -2.30 6.65 5.18
N ALA A 25 -0.99 6.65 5.41
CA ALA A 25 -0.18 5.42 5.41
C ALA A 25 -0.55 4.42 6.51
N ILE A 26 -1.05 4.89 7.68
CA ILE A 26 -1.55 4.00 8.73
C ILE A 26 -2.86 3.34 8.32
N PHE A 27 -3.73 4.06 7.61
CA PHE A 27 -5.10 3.65 7.35
C PHE A 27 -5.37 3.19 5.90
N HIS A 28 -4.41 3.24 4.98
CA HIS A 28 -4.67 2.95 3.56
C HIS A 28 -5.32 1.59 3.33
N ASP A 29 -4.92 0.60 4.10
CA ASP A 29 -5.39 -0.78 4.04
C ASP A 29 -6.39 -1.17 5.13
N ILE A 30 -6.93 -0.21 5.89
CA ILE A 30 -7.82 -0.49 7.03
C ILE A 30 -9.07 -1.31 6.63
N GLY A 31 -9.51 -1.18 5.39
CA GLY A 31 -10.64 -1.95 4.86
C GLY A 31 -10.41 -3.46 4.82
N LYS A 32 -9.16 -3.92 4.80
CA LYS A 32 -8.81 -5.35 4.85
C LYS A 32 -9.27 -6.03 6.13
N VAL A 33 -9.46 -5.28 7.22
CA VAL A 33 -9.98 -5.81 8.49
C VAL A 33 -11.40 -6.38 8.34
N THR A 34 -12.19 -5.84 7.41
CA THR A 34 -13.56 -6.29 7.14
C THR A 34 -13.71 -6.97 5.77
N GLU A 35 -12.74 -6.79 4.87
CA GLU A 35 -12.68 -7.48 3.59
C GLU A 35 -12.47 -8.99 3.76
N LEU A 36 -11.69 -9.38 4.76
CA LEU A 36 -11.36 -10.77 5.04
C LEU A 36 -12.08 -11.25 6.31
N SER A 37 -12.46 -12.53 6.32
CA SER A 37 -12.98 -13.19 7.50
C SER A 37 -11.88 -13.44 8.54
N ASP A 38 -12.29 -13.71 9.79
CA ASP A 38 -11.37 -14.00 10.88
C ASP A 38 -10.47 -15.21 10.61
N PHE A 39 -9.25 -15.14 11.20
CA PHE A 39 -8.34 -16.28 11.22
C PHE A 39 -9.04 -17.52 11.86
N PRO A 40 -8.84 -18.75 11.37
CA PRO A 40 -7.80 -19.15 10.41
C PRO A 40 -8.24 -19.12 8.93
N MET A 41 -9.50 -18.85 8.61
CA MET A 41 -10.02 -18.99 7.24
C MET A 41 -9.42 -17.97 6.29
N ASN A 42 -9.40 -16.69 6.69
CA ASN A 42 -8.91 -15.57 5.87
C ASN A 42 -9.51 -15.52 4.46
N ASP A 43 -10.77 -15.96 4.32
CA ASP A 43 -11.51 -15.89 3.06
C ASP A 43 -12.15 -14.50 2.91
N TYR A 44 -12.45 -14.13 1.68
CA TYR A 44 -13.20 -12.90 1.44
C TYR A 44 -14.60 -12.97 2.03
N THR A 45 -15.02 -11.90 2.69
CA THR A 45 -16.42 -11.69 3.07
C THR A 45 -17.26 -11.32 1.84
N ASP A 46 -18.59 -11.43 1.91
CA ASP A 46 -19.47 -10.99 0.81
C ASP A 46 -19.27 -9.50 0.51
N GLU A 47 -19.14 -8.65 1.53
CA GLU A 47 -18.83 -7.23 1.38
C GLU A 47 -17.43 -7.02 0.76
N GLY A 48 -16.45 -7.80 1.19
CA GLY A 48 -15.11 -7.77 0.63
C GLY A 48 -15.09 -8.09 -0.86
N GLN A 49 -15.84 -9.11 -1.29
CA GLN A 49 -15.96 -9.48 -2.69
C GLN A 49 -16.69 -8.42 -3.54
N LEU A 50 -17.72 -7.79 -2.99
CA LEU A 50 -18.59 -6.87 -3.72
C LEU A 50 -18.07 -5.43 -3.74
N LEU A 51 -17.42 -4.98 -2.66
CA LEU A 51 -17.03 -3.58 -2.47
C LEU A 51 -15.51 -3.38 -2.50
N GLY A 52 -14.74 -4.33 -1.99
CA GLY A 52 -13.28 -4.26 -1.87
C GLY A 52 -12.79 -3.32 -0.77
N HIS A 53 -11.59 -3.61 -0.23
CA HIS A 53 -11.02 -2.90 0.93
C HIS A 53 -10.82 -1.39 0.71
N ILE A 54 -10.54 -0.96 -0.53
CA ILE A 54 -10.30 0.46 -0.83
C ILE A 54 -11.54 1.29 -0.52
N PHE A 55 -12.70 0.87 -1.04
CA PHE A 55 -13.96 1.55 -0.79
C PHE A 55 -14.37 1.44 0.69
N MET A 56 -14.34 0.23 1.25
CA MET A 56 -14.71 -0.04 2.63
C MET A 56 -13.83 0.75 3.62
N GLY A 57 -12.53 0.86 3.35
CA GLY A 57 -11.59 1.68 4.13
C GLY A 57 -11.92 3.16 4.09
N ALA A 58 -12.17 3.71 2.89
CA ALA A 58 -12.54 5.11 2.74
C ALA A 58 -13.90 5.45 3.40
N GLU A 59 -14.85 4.52 3.39
CA GLU A 59 -16.13 4.65 4.07
C GLU A 59 -15.96 4.60 5.59
N LEU A 60 -15.20 3.63 6.10
CA LEU A 60 -14.89 3.50 7.53
C LEU A 60 -14.25 4.78 8.08
N ILE A 61 -13.22 5.28 7.42
CA ILE A 61 -12.55 6.53 7.81
C ILE A 61 -13.52 7.71 7.71
N GLY A 62 -14.33 7.81 6.66
CA GLY A 62 -15.37 8.83 6.54
C GLY A 62 -16.37 8.80 7.70
N ASN A 63 -16.79 7.60 8.13
CA ASN A 63 -17.68 7.41 9.28
C ASN A 63 -17.01 7.86 10.58
N LYS A 64 -15.73 7.56 10.79
CA LYS A 64 -14.98 7.98 11.97
C LYS A 64 -14.76 9.48 12.03
N ILE A 65 -14.41 10.10 10.92
CA ILE A 65 -14.25 11.55 10.80
C ILE A 65 -15.53 12.29 11.19
N ARG A 66 -16.70 11.80 10.76
CA ARG A 66 -18.00 12.40 11.13
C ARG A 66 -18.28 12.41 12.64
N GLN A 67 -17.61 11.56 13.40
CA GLN A 67 -17.72 11.51 14.86
C GLN A 67 -16.78 12.50 15.58
N ILE A 68 -15.87 13.14 14.85
CA ILE A 68 -14.91 14.11 15.39
C ILE A 68 -15.46 15.52 15.16
N SER A 69 -15.84 16.19 16.24
CA SER A 69 -16.35 17.56 16.16
C SER A 69 -15.28 18.51 15.61
N GLY A 70 -15.66 19.32 14.63
CA GLY A 70 -14.76 20.32 14.05
C GLY A 70 -13.69 19.78 13.11
N PHE A 71 -13.76 18.52 12.68
CA PHE A 71 -12.80 18.00 11.70
C PHE A 71 -12.92 18.79 10.38
N PRO A 72 -11.80 19.32 9.83
CA PRO A 72 -11.85 20.15 8.62
C PRO A 72 -12.37 19.36 7.41
N PRO A 73 -13.43 19.84 6.71
CA PRO A 73 -14.05 19.11 5.59
C PRO A 73 -13.09 18.84 4.43
N VAL A 74 -12.19 19.78 4.12
CA VAL A 74 -11.20 19.63 3.06
C VAL A 74 -10.22 18.52 3.41
N LEU A 75 -9.66 18.52 4.63
CA LEU A 75 -8.76 17.49 5.11
C LEU A 75 -9.42 16.09 5.12
N ALA A 76 -10.71 16.02 5.47
CA ALA A 76 -11.48 14.78 5.39
C ALA A 76 -11.56 14.23 3.96
N THR A 77 -11.69 15.11 2.98
CA THR A 77 -11.70 14.72 1.56
C THR A 77 -10.32 14.29 1.10
N GLU A 78 -9.27 14.99 1.48
CA GLU A 78 -7.88 14.69 1.13
C GLU A 78 -7.44 13.33 1.71
N LEU A 79 -7.73 13.07 2.99
CA LEU A 79 -7.40 11.77 3.62
C LEU A 79 -8.13 10.61 2.93
N ARG A 80 -9.43 10.77 2.65
CA ARG A 80 -10.20 9.75 1.92
C ARG A 80 -9.69 9.57 0.50
N HIS A 81 -9.26 10.66 -0.17
CA HIS A 81 -8.64 10.57 -1.49
C HIS A 81 -7.34 9.76 -1.46
N CYS A 82 -6.48 9.96 -0.48
CA CYS A 82 -5.27 9.14 -0.31
C CYS A 82 -5.61 7.65 -0.22
N ILE A 83 -6.65 7.28 0.54
CA ILE A 83 -7.10 5.88 0.65
C ILE A 83 -7.66 5.38 -0.68
N LEU A 84 -8.51 6.15 -1.36
CA LEU A 84 -9.11 5.74 -2.64
C LEU A 84 -8.10 5.62 -3.78
N ALA A 85 -6.99 6.33 -3.72
CA ALA A 85 -6.00 6.42 -4.79
C ALA A 85 -4.71 5.63 -4.54
N HIS A 86 -4.58 4.91 -3.41
CA HIS A 86 -3.28 4.37 -3.00
C HIS A 86 -2.73 3.27 -3.93
N HIS A 87 -3.56 2.53 -4.66
CA HIS A 87 -3.09 1.61 -5.70
C HIS A 87 -2.65 2.31 -6.99
N GLY A 88 -2.90 3.61 -7.14
CA GLY A 88 -2.40 4.47 -8.21
C GLY A 88 -3.18 4.38 -9.51
N GLU A 89 -3.36 3.20 -10.07
CA GLU A 89 -3.99 2.98 -11.36
C GLU A 89 -5.39 2.36 -11.23
N LEU A 90 -6.29 2.70 -12.18
CA LEU A 90 -7.63 2.13 -12.23
C LEU A 90 -7.60 0.61 -12.44
N GLU A 91 -6.61 0.13 -13.20
CA GLU A 91 -6.36 -1.29 -13.45
C GLU A 91 -6.02 -2.08 -12.19
N TYR A 92 -5.47 -1.42 -11.17
CA TYR A 92 -5.16 -2.02 -9.87
C TYR A 92 -6.27 -1.83 -8.83
N GLY A 93 -7.46 -1.40 -9.28
CA GLY A 93 -8.65 -1.26 -8.44
C GLY A 93 -8.80 0.09 -7.73
N SER A 94 -7.91 1.06 -7.93
CA SER A 94 -8.12 2.42 -7.43
C SER A 94 -9.26 3.09 -8.19
N PRO A 95 -10.32 3.57 -7.52
CA PRO A 95 -11.39 4.32 -8.21
C PRO A 95 -10.94 5.70 -8.69
N LYS A 96 -9.79 6.19 -8.21
CA LYS A 96 -9.16 7.47 -8.60
C LYS A 96 -7.66 7.32 -8.67
N LYS A 97 -7.03 8.04 -9.61
CA LYS A 97 -5.58 8.23 -9.61
C LYS A 97 -5.17 9.28 -8.57
N PRO A 98 -3.95 9.18 -8.02
CA PRO A 98 -3.43 10.19 -7.10
C PRO A 98 -3.47 11.60 -7.71
N ALA A 99 -4.13 12.53 -7.02
CA ALA A 99 -4.29 13.91 -7.46
C ALA A 99 -3.62 14.94 -6.51
N ILE A 100 -3.12 14.49 -5.37
CA ILE A 100 -2.32 15.30 -4.44
C ILE A 100 -0.99 14.60 -4.16
N ALA A 101 0.00 15.37 -3.72
CA ALA A 101 1.36 14.88 -3.53
C ALA A 101 1.44 13.72 -2.52
N GLU A 102 0.67 13.79 -1.45
CA GLU A 102 0.60 12.77 -0.40
C GLU A 102 0.02 11.46 -0.92
N ALA A 103 -1.03 11.50 -1.74
CA ALA A 103 -1.60 10.31 -2.37
C ALA A 103 -0.60 9.65 -3.33
N MET A 104 0.18 10.44 -4.05
CA MET A 104 1.24 9.94 -4.93
C MET A 104 2.39 9.32 -4.13
N ALA A 105 2.83 9.98 -3.07
CA ALA A 105 3.89 9.47 -2.19
C ALA A 105 3.46 8.15 -1.52
N LEU A 106 2.22 8.05 -1.06
CA LEU A 106 1.65 6.83 -0.49
C LEU A 106 1.63 5.69 -1.52
N ASN A 107 1.14 5.96 -2.74
CA ASN A 107 1.11 4.95 -3.80
C ASN A 107 2.51 4.40 -4.12
N PHE A 108 3.53 5.26 -4.24
CA PHE A 108 4.90 4.80 -4.49
C PHE A 108 5.47 4.02 -3.30
N ALA A 109 5.18 4.43 -2.07
CA ALA A 109 5.62 3.73 -0.87
C ALA A 109 5.01 2.32 -0.79
N ASP A 110 3.71 2.21 -1.02
CA ASP A 110 2.98 0.93 -1.00
C ASP A 110 3.45 0.00 -2.14
N ASN A 111 3.51 0.51 -3.38
CA ASN A 111 4.01 -0.26 -4.52
C ASN A 111 5.47 -0.71 -4.34
N THR A 112 6.30 0.12 -3.74
CA THR A 112 7.69 -0.24 -3.42
C THR A 112 7.73 -1.40 -2.42
N ASP A 113 6.95 -1.32 -1.34
CA ASP A 113 6.87 -2.37 -0.32
C ASP A 113 6.41 -3.69 -0.93
N ALA A 114 5.32 -3.69 -1.68
CA ALA A 114 4.77 -4.87 -2.34
C ALA A 114 5.76 -5.53 -3.31
N LYS A 115 6.46 -4.73 -4.12
CA LYS A 115 7.45 -5.26 -5.07
C LYS A 115 8.70 -5.81 -4.38
N LEU A 116 9.18 -5.16 -3.34
CA LEU A 116 10.33 -5.65 -2.58
C LEU A 116 9.99 -6.91 -1.78
N GLU A 117 8.76 -7.01 -1.24
CA GLU A 117 8.29 -8.24 -0.60
C GLU A 117 8.24 -9.40 -1.60
N THR A 118 7.68 -9.18 -2.80
CA THR A 118 7.71 -10.17 -3.87
C THR A 118 9.14 -10.60 -4.24
N MET A 119 10.07 -9.65 -4.33
CA MET A 119 11.48 -9.97 -4.59
C MET A 119 12.10 -10.79 -3.45
N THR A 120 11.75 -10.47 -2.21
CA THR A 120 12.19 -11.22 -1.02
C THR A 120 11.70 -12.66 -1.09
N GLU A 121 10.40 -12.87 -1.35
CA GLU A 121 9.85 -14.22 -1.50
C GLU A 121 10.48 -15.03 -2.63
N ILE A 122 10.76 -14.39 -3.78
CA ILE A 122 11.44 -15.05 -4.91
C ILE A 122 12.85 -15.46 -4.50
N TYR A 123 13.59 -14.59 -3.81
CA TYR A 123 14.93 -14.88 -3.36
C TYR A 123 14.97 -15.97 -2.29
N ASP A 124 14.03 -15.96 -1.35
CA ASP A 124 13.97 -16.96 -0.27
C ASP A 124 13.69 -18.38 -0.78
N LYS A 125 12.92 -18.49 -1.86
CA LYS A 125 12.63 -19.77 -2.52
C LYS A 125 13.74 -20.23 -3.48
N ALA A 126 14.68 -19.34 -3.83
CA ALA A 126 15.70 -19.60 -4.84
C ALA A 126 16.90 -20.36 -4.29
N ASN A 127 17.52 -21.21 -5.14
CA ASN A 127 18.83 -21.77 -4.83
C ASN A 127 19.88 -20.65 -4.83
N PRO A 128 20.68 -20.51 -3.73
CA PRO A 128 21.71 -19.47 -3.64
C PRO A 128 22.77 -19.49 -4.75
N THR A 129 22.95 -20.63 -5.42
CA THR A 129 23.93 -20.78 -6.52
C THR A 129 23.37 -20.39 -7.88
N THR A 130 22.06 -20.19 -8.01
CA THR A 130 21.43 -19.83 -9.27
C THR A 130 21.34 -18.32 -9.38
N GLU A 131 22.02 -17.72 -10.36
CA GLU A 131 22.01 -16.27 -10.56
C GLU A 131 20.70 -15.78 -11.16
N TRP A 132 20.23 -16.41 -12.23
CA TRP A 132 18.99 -16.03 -12.94
C TRP A 132 17.84 -16.94 -12.53
N LEU A 133 16.74 -16.36 -12.05
CA LEU A 133 15.59 -17.05 -11.47
C LEU A 133 14.40 -17.14 -12.41
N GLY A 134 14.53 -16.62 -13.63
CA GLY A 134 13.48 -16.63 -14.65
C GLY A 134 12.58 -15.41 -14.61
N PHE A 135 11.55 -15.43 -15.47
CA PHE A 135 10.60 -14.34 -15.62
C PHE A 135 9.53 -14.38 -14.53
N ASN A 136 9.30 -13.25 -13.89
CA ASN A 136 8.21 -13.08 -12.92
C ASN A 136 7.18 -12.06 -13.45
N ARG A 137 5.92 -12.48 -13.56
CA ARG A 137 4.84 -11.66 -14.11
C ARG A 137 4.50 -10.44 -13.26
N PHE A 138 4.63 -10.53 -11.93
CA PHE A 138 4.29 -9.43 -11.02
C PHE A 138 5.25 -8.26 -11.14
N VAL A 139 6.54 -8.54 -11.39
CA VAL A 139 7.57 -7.51 -11.60
C VAL A 139 7.80 -7.23 -13.09
N ASP A 140 7.17 -8.01 -13.96
CA ASP A 140 7.31 -7.95 -15.43
C ASP A 140 8.76 -7.94 -15.90
N SER A 141 9.58 -8.82 -15.32
CA SER A 141 11.02 -8.89 -15.62
C SER A 141 11.62 -10.26 -15.35
N ASN A 142 12.73 -10.55 -16.03
CA ASN A 142 13.63 -11.63 -15.64
C ASN A 142 14.39 -11.23 -14.38
N ILE A 143 14.30 -12.06 -13.35
CA ILE A 143 14.89 -11.79 -12.05
C ILE A 143 16.29 -12.37 -11.97
N ARG A 144 17.20 -11.58 -11.45
CA ARG A 144 18.58 -12.00 -11.12
C ARG A 144 18.90 -11.67 -9.67
N GLN A 145 19.51 -12.62 -8.96
CA GLN A 145 20.03 -12.36 -7.63
C GLN A 145 21.26 -11.44 -7.72
N SER A 146 21.29 -10.36 -6.94
CA SER A 146 22.50 -9.54 -6.80
C SER A 146 23.52 -10.23 -5.88
N THR A 147 24.79 -9.94 -6.04
CA THR A 147 25.85 -10.49 -5.19
C THR A 147 25.61 -10.20 -3.71
N GLY A 148 25.14 -9.01 -3.38
CA GLY A 148 24.83 -8.62 -1.99
C GLY A 148 23.62 -9.33 -1.40
N SER A 149 22.60 -9.68 -2.19
CA SER A 149 21.44 -10.45 -1.69
C SER A 149 21.79 -11.90 -1.42
N VAL A 150 22.68 -12.51 -2.20
CA VAL A 150 23.20 -13.86 -1.94
C VAL A 150 24.04 -13.89 -0.65
N ALA A 151 24.88 -12.87 -0.43
CA ALA A 151 25.74 -12.80 0.75
C ALA A 151 24.97 -12.65 2.07
N LYS A 152 23.82 -11.98 2.06
CA LYS A 152 22.99 -11.78 3.27
C LYS A 152 22.21 -13.02 3.72
N ARG A 153 22.11 -14.05 2.87
CA ARG A 153 21.39 -15.30 3.16
C ARG A 153 22.30 -16.45 3.57
N LYS A 154 23.62 -16.21 3.62
CA LYS A 154 24.62 -17.11 4.18
C LYS A 154 24.83 -16.79 5.66
#